data_6bebe54f98df0e3e78e764a7c91c2058
#
_entry.id   6bebe54f98df0e3e78e764a7c91c2058
#
_cell.length_a   1.000
_cell.length_b   1.000
_cell.length_c   1.000
_cell.angle_alpha   90.00
_cell.angle_beta   90.00
_cell.angle_gamma   90.00
#
_symmetry.space_group_name_H-M   'P 1'
#
loop_
_entity.id
_entity.type
_entity.pdbx_description
1 polymer ?
#
loop_
_entity_poly.entity_id
_entity_poly.type
_entity_poly.pdbx_seq_one_letter_code
_entity_poly.pdbx_strand_id
1 'polypeptide(L)' 'VQAMAQADRHQTRIALVYLDLDNFKTINDTLGHAAGDELLREVARRLRESVRDSDTISRQGGDEFLLMLGEL' A
#
# COMPACT_ATOMS: atom_id res chain seq x y z
N VAL A 1 0.31 -6.82 8.59
CA VAL A 1 -0.22 -5.72 7.77
C VAL A 1 -1.44 -5.13 8.42
N GLN A 2 -1.44 -3.82 8.59
CA GLN A 2 -2.61 -3.10 9.05
C GLN A 2 -3.20 -2.33 7.89
N ALA A 3 -4.52 -2.32 7.81
CA ALA A 3 -5.23 -1.59 6.76
C ALA A 3 -6.39 -0.80 7.35
N MET A 4 -6.54 0.44 6.88
CA MET A 4 -7.68 1.30 7.23
C MET A 4 -8.28 1.83 5.95
N ALA A 5 -9.61 1.86 5.87
CA ALA A 5 -10.31 2.36 4.71
C ALA A 5 -11.30 3.45 5.10
N GLN A 6 -11.33 4.51 4.29
CA GLN A 6 -12.31 5.59 4.41
C GLN A 6 -13.04 5.74 3.10
N ALA A 7 -14.35 5.93 3.17
CA ALA A 7 -15.17 6.17 1.98
C ALA A 7 -15.58 7.65 1.94
N ASP A 8 -15.41 8.26 0.77
CA ASP A 8 -15.90 9.60 0.51
C ASP A 8 -17.39 9.52 0.23
N ARG A 9 -18.14 10.47 0.79
CA ARG A 9 -19.60 10.50 0.67
C ARG A 9 -20.11 11.37 -0.47
N HIS A 10 -19.22 11.94 -1.25
CA HIS A 10 -19.66 12.77 -2.36
C HIS A 10 -20.14 11.91 -3.52
N GLN A 11 -20.49 12.55 -4.62
CA GLN A 11 -21.12 11.88 -5.76
C GLN A 11 -20.34 10.71 -6.30
N THR A 12 -19.02 10.78 -6.20
CA THR A 12 -18.15 9.70 -6.61
C THR A 12 -17.66 8.98 -5.35
N ARG A 13 -17.85 7.68 -5.29
CA ARG A 13 -17.38 6.91 -4.14
C ARG A 13 -15.90 6.60 -4.31
N ILE A 14 -15.12 7.06 -3.37
CA ILE A 14 -13.68 6.82 -3.34
C ILE A 14 -13.35 6.20 -1.99
N ALA A 15 -12.59 5.13 -2.00
CA ALA A 15 -12.07 4.52 -0.78
C ALA A 15 -10.58 4.79 -0.69
N LEU A 16 -10.14 5.27 0.46
CA LEU A 16 -8.71 5.41 0.76
C LEU A 16 -8.32 4.27 1.69
N VAL A 17 -7.30 3.53 1.31
CA VAL A 17 -6.81 2.39 2.09
C VAL A 17 -5.35 2.64 2.43
N TYR A 18 -5.06 2.67 3.73
CA TYR A 18 -3.69 2.78 4.23
C TYR A 18 -3.21 1.41 4.64
N LEU A 19 -2.07 1.02 4.11
CA LEU A 19 -1.43 -0.25 4.43
C LEU A 19 -0.09 0.00 5.09
N ASP A 20 0.15 -0.68 6.20
CA ASP A 20 1.39 -0.59 6.93
C ASP A 20 1.97 -1.99 7.06
N LEU A 21 3.23 -2.18 6.66
CA LEU A 21 3.87 -3.49 6.69
C LEU A 21 4.42 -3.77 8.08
N ASP A 22 3.91 -4.82 8.71
CA ASP A 22 4.38 -5.24 10.01
C ASP A 22 5.82 -5.77 9.92
N ASN A 23 6.64 -5.42 10.90
CA ASN A 23 8.00 -5.94 11.04
C ASN A 23 8.95 -5.54 9.91
N PHE A 24 8.60 -4.53 9.11
CA PHE A 24 9.46 -4.11 8.01
C PHE A 24 10.82 -3.66 8.51
N LYS A 25 10.86 -2.91 9.61
CA LYS A 25 12.11 -2.48 10.21
C LYS A 25 12.96 -3.66 10.64
N THR A 26 12.33 -4.69 11.22
CA THR A 26 13.03 -5.90 11.62
C THR A 26 13.65 -6.60 10.42
N ILE A 27 12.95 -6.63 9.29
CA ILE A 27 13.47 -7.23 8.07
C ILE A 27 14.69 -6.46 7.58
N ASN A 28 14.63 -5.12 7.57
CA ASN A 28 15.79 -4.30 7.20
C ASN A 28 16.96 -4.53 8.12
N ASP A 29 16.71 -4.57 9.42
CA ASP A 29 17.76 -4.73 10.42
C ASP A 29 18.39 -6.12 10.38
N THR A 30 17.61 -7.14 10.05
CA THR A 30 18.06 -8.54 10.07
C THR A 30 18.64 -8.99 8.74
N LEU A 31 17.99 -8.62 7.64
CA LEU A 31 18.33 -9.12 6.30
C LEU A 31 18.96 -8.03 5.41
N GLY A 32 18.98 -6.79 5.88
CA GLY A 32 19.57 -5.67 5.15
C GLY A 32 18.54 -4.88 4.33
N HIS A 33 18.92 -3.67 3.94
CA HIS A 33 18.05 -2.78 3.20
C HIS A 33 17.70 -3.31 1.80
N ALA A 34 18.61 -4.07 1.19
CA ALA A 34 18.33 -4.66 -0.12
C ALA A 34 17.15 -5.63 -0.04
N ALA A 35 17.09 -6.43 1.02
CA ALA A 35 15.97 -7.37 1.22
C ALA A 35 14.68 -6.61 1.48
N GLY A 36 14.75 -5.51 2.26
CA GLY A 36 13.58 -4.66 2.51
C GLY A 36 13.06 -4.03 1.21
N ASP A 37 13.96 -3.54 0.37
CA ASP A 37 13.58 -2.95 -0.92
C ASP A 37 12.92 -3.98 -1.83
N GLU A 38 13.44 -5.20 -1.85
CA GLU A 38 12.85 -6.29 -2.61
C GLU A 38 11.43 -6.60 -2.13
N LEU A 39 11.23 -6.62 -0.81
CA LEU A 39 9.92 -6.84 -0.23
C LEU A 39 8.96 -5.73 -0.65
N LEU A 40 9.40 -4.48 -0.59
CA LEU A 40 8.55 -3.36 -0.98
C LEU A 40 8.15 -3.43 -2.45
N ARG A 41 9.07 -3.81 -3.32
CA ARG A 41 8.77 -3.98 -4.75
C ARG A 41 7.76 -5.09 -4.96
N GLU A 42 7.90 -6.20 -4.25
CA GLU A 42 6.98 -7.32 -4.37
C GLU A 42 5.58 -6.94 -3.88
N VAL A 43 5.50 -6.23 -2.75
CA VAL A 43 4.22 -5.75 -2.22
C VAL A 43 3.58 -4.80 -3.22
N ALA A 44 4.34 -3.85 -3.75
CA ALA A 44 3.82 -2.89 -4.73
C ALA A 44 3.30 -3.60 -5.97
N ARG A 45 4.03 -4.61 -6.46
CA ARG A 45 3.61 -5.39 -7.61
C ARG A 45 2.30 -6.12 -7.36
N ARG A 46 2.17 -6.75 -6.20
CA ARG A 46 0.95 -7.48 -5.85
C ARG A 46 -0.24 -6.54 -5.66
N LEU A 47 -0.01 -5.38 -5.06
CA LEU A 47 -1.07 -4.39 -4.92
C LEU A 47 -1.53 -3.89 -6.29
N ARG A 48 -0.59 -3.65 -7.20
CA ARG A 48 -0.92 -3.19 -8.55
C ARG A 48 -1.74 -4.23 -9.31
N GLU A 49 -1.44 -5.50 -9.13
CA GLU A 49 -2.21 -6.57 -9.75
C GLU A 49 -3.59 -6.73 -9.15
N SER A 50 -3.77 -6.28 -7.91
CA SER A 50 -5.04 -6.44 -7.18
C SER A 50 -6.01 -5.30 -7.42
N VAL A 51 -5.55 -4.16 -7.97
CA VAL A 51 -6.40 -2.99 -8.18
C VAL A 51 -6.61 -2.77 -9.67
N ARG A 52 -7.62 -1.93 -9.98
CA ARG A 52 -7.95 -1.61 -11.36
C ARG A 52 -7.07 -0.47 -11.88
N ASP A 53 -7.08 -0.28 -13.20
CA ASP A 53 -6.31 0.80 -13.81
C ASP A 53 -6.72 2.18 -13.32
N SER A 54 -7.98 2.33 -12.92
CA SER A 54 -8.51 3.59 -12.39
C SER A 54 -8.09 3.84 -10.95
N ASP A 55 -7.52 2.85 -10.30
CA ASP A 55 -7.09 2.98 -8.91
C ASP A 55 -5.65 3.48 -8.85
N THR A 56 -5.30 4.12 -7.75
CA THR A 56 -3.96 4.69 -7.57
C THR A 56 -3.30 4.05 -6.36
N ILE A 57 -2.01 3.74 -6.51
CA ILE A 57 -1.18 3.25 -5.42
C ILE A 57 -0.05 4.23 -5.22
N SER A 58 0.17 4.64 -3.97
CA SER A 58 1.23 5.55 -3.62
C SER A 58 1.94 5.05 -2.38
N ARG A 59 3.27 5.15 -2.36
CA ARG A 59 4.05 4.85 -1.18
C ARG A 59 4.27 6.12 -0.39
N GLN A 60 3.76 6.16 0.84
CA GLN A 60 3.78 7.36 1.66
C GLN A 60 5.01 7.44 2.57
N GLY A 61 5.57 6.33 2.93
CA GLY A 61 6.74 6.27 3.79
C GLY A 61 7.50 4.99 3.53
N GLY A 62 8.43 4.64 4.41
CA GLY A 62 9.27 3.46 4.23
C GLY A 62 8.46 2.19 4.04
N ASP A 63 7.46 2.00 4.89
CA ASP A 63 6.65 0.77 4.92
C ASP A 63 5.16 1.04 4.77
N GLU A 64 4.77 2.22 4.33
CA GLU A 64 3.37 2.61 4.23
C GLU A 64 2.96 2.80 2.77
N PHE A 65 1.81 2.24 2.42
CA PHE A 65 1.19 2.42 1.11
C PHE A 65 -0.18 3.03 1.27
N LEU A 66 -0.53 3.89 0.33
CA LEU A 66 -1.86 4.47 0.24
C LEU A 66 -2.47 4.03 -1.09
N LEU A 67 -3.65 3.44 -1.02
CA LEU A 67 -4.42 3.08 -2.20
C LEU A 67 -5.63 3.97 -2.28
N MET A 68 -5.87 4.52 -3.46
CA MET A 68 -7.08 5.28 -3.74
C MET A 68 -7.90 4.48 -4.74
N LEU A 69 -9.02 3.92 -4.26
CA LEU A 69 -9.91 3.11 -5.07
C LEU A 69 -11.09 3.98 -5.49
N GLY A 70 -11.26 4.14 -6.78
CA GLY A 70 -12.28 5.02 -7.33
C GLY A 70 -13.46 4.26 -7.91
N GLU A 71 -14.55 4.99 -8.10
CA GLU A 71 -15.73 4.48 -8.79
C GLU A 71 -16.35 3.24 -8.12
N LEU A 72 -16.44 3.30 -6.81
CA LEU A 72 -17.05 2.20 -6.06
C LEU A 72 -18.59 2.24 -6.11
#